data_d2ffee00ff750b645ad097d9989046de
#
_entry.id   d2ffee00ff750b645ad097d9989046de
#
_cell.length_a   1.000
_cell.length_b   1.000
_cell.length_c   1.000
_cell.angle_alpha   90.00
_cell.angle_beta   90.00
_cell.angle_gamma   90.00
#
_symmetry.space_group_name_H-M   'P 1'
#
loop_
_entity.id
_entity.type
_entity.pdbx_description
1 polymer ?
#
loop_
_entity_poly.entity_id
_entity_poly.type
_entity_poly.pdbx_seq_one_letter_code
_entity_poly.pdbx_strand_id
1 'polypeptide(L)'
;MAAMHTAGAADASAIAAKSISGEADSTALIAAEEQIPTWRQRDYTDVPIGTPYKYGDQVYKLWQAHDATNQPDWTPDKAVSLWDICHTTDPAKAKPYVAPQGTRGMYQIGDVCTEGGIIYRSTIDNNVWQPSAYPQGWKEMTDENI
;
A
#
# COMPACT_ATOMS: atom_id res chain seq x y z
N MET A 1 -4.87 -17.72 24.68
CA MET A 1 -5.76 -17.04 23.74
C MET A 1 -5.71 -15.54 23.95
N ALA A 2 -5.99 -15.03 25.14
CA ALA A 2 -5.96 -13.58 25.41
C ALA A 2 -4.57 -12.99 25.17
N ALA A 3 -3.50 -13.69 25.55
CA ALA A 3 -2.13 -13.21 25.36
C ALA A 3 -1.78 -13.06 23.87
N MET A 4 -2.22 -13.99 23.03
CA MET A 4 -1.99 -13.92 21.59
C MET A 4 -2.75 -12.75 20.96
N HIS A 5 -4.00 -12.54 21.38
CA HIS A 5 -4.79 -11.41 20.90
C HIS A 5 -4.16 -10.08 21.30
N THR A 6 -3.68 -9.97 22.52
CA THR A 6 -3.00 -8.77 23.02
C THR A 6 -1.71 -8.51 22.23
N ALA A 7 -0.93 -9.55 21.97
CA ALA A 7 0.31 -9.43 21.18
C ALA A 7 0.00 -8.95 19.76
N GLY A 8 -1.05 -9.48 19.12
CA GLY A 8 -1.47 -9.04 17.81
C GLY A 8 -1.86 -7.56 17.77
N ALA A 9 -2.61 -7.11 18.79
CA ALA A 9 -2.99 -5.71 18.90
C ALA A 9 -1.76 -4.82 19.12
N ALA A 10 -0.80 -5.25 19.92
CA ALA A 10 0.44 -4.52 20.16
C ALA A 10 1.27 -4.43 18.88
N ASP A 11 1.35 -5.50 18.08
CA ASP A 11 2.08 -5.51 16.82
C ASP A 11 1.43 -4.53 15.82
N ALA A 12 0.11 -4.52 15.72
CA ALA A 12 -0.62 -3.58 14.86
C ALA A 12 -0.38 -2.13 15.29
N SER A 13 -0.37 -1.87 16.60
CA SER A 13 -0.09 -0.54 17.13
C SER A 13 1.35 -0.11 16.86
N ALA A 14 2.31 -1.03 16.96
CA ALA A 14 3.72 -0.75 16.69
C ALA A 14 3.95 -0.38 15.23
N ILE A 15 3.39 -1.14 14.29
CA ILE A 15 3.56 -0.85 12.86
C ILE A 15 2.85 0.46 12.48
N ALA A 16 1.70 0.73 13.07
CA ALA A 16 0.98 1.98 12.86
C ALA A 16 1.81 3.18 13.33
N ALA A 17 2.41 3.10 14.52
CA ALA A 17 3.27 4.16 15.04
C ALA A 17 4.45 4.44 14.13
N LYS A 18 5.10 3.41 13.61
CA LYS A 18 6.23 3.55 12.69
C LYS A 18 5.80 4.16 11.35
N SER A 19 4.61 3.81 10.87
CA SER A 19 4.05 4.40 9.66
C SER A 19 3.76 5.88 9.85
N ILE A 20 3.11 6.24 10.96
CA ILE A 20 2.75 7.62 11.29
C ILE A 20 4.00 8.48 11.43
N SER A 21 5.04 7.99 12.08
CA SER A 21 6.29 8.72 12.30
C SER A 21 7.18 8.81 11.06
N GLY A 22 6.92 7.98 10.05
CA GLY A 22 7.76 7.92 8.86
C GLY A 22 8.96 6.98 8.98
N GLU A 23 9.10 6.27 10.11
CA GLU A 23 10.20 5.28 10.27
C GLU A 23 10.03 4.09 9.33
N ALA A 24 8.79 3.67 9.09
CA ALA A 24 8.49 2.59 8.17
C ALA A 24 8.01 3.16 6.84
N ASP A 25 8.74 2.87 5.77
CA ASP A 25 8.31 3.21 4.42
C ASP A 25 7.27 2.20 3.90
N SER A 26 6.81 2.39 2.67
CA SER A 26 5.80 1.52 2.08
C SER A 26 6.29 0.07 1.96
N THR A 27 7.56 -0.14 1.65
CA THR A 27 8.14 -1.49 1.58
C THR A 27 8.09 -2.18 2.94
N ALA A 28 8.44 -1.47 4.01
CA ALA A 28 8.36 -2.02 5.37
C ALA A 28 6.93 -2.32 5.78
N LEU A 29 5.97 -1.47 5.41
CA LEU A 29 4.55 -1.70 5.70
C LEU A 29 4.03 -2.94 5.00
N ILE A 30 4.36 -3.12 3.73
CA ILE A 30 3.93 -4.30 2.98
C ILE A 30 4.58 -5.57 3.53
N ALA A 31 5.83 -5.49 3.96
CA ALA A 31 6.51 -6.62 4.61
C ALA A 31 5.79 -7.06 5.90
N ALA A 32 5.15 -6.12 6.59
CA ALA A 32 4.41 -6.36 7.83
C ALA A 32 2.89 -6.38 7.61
N GLU A 33 2.42 -6.61 6.39
CA GLU A 33 0.99 -6.47 6.04
C GLU A 33 0.07 -7.37 6.88
N GLU A 34 0.56 -8.49 7.37
CA GLU A 34 -0.22 -9.38 8.22
C GLU A 34 -0.62 -8.73 9.55
N GLN A 35 0.12 -7.72 9.98
CA GLN A 35 -0.16 -6.99 11.21
C GLN A 35 -1.04 -5.77 10.97
N ILE A 36 -1.32 -5.44 9.71
CA ILE A 36 -2.10 -4.26 9.34
C ILE A 36 -3.58 -4.64 9.29
N PRO A 37 -4.48 -3.88 9.97
CA PRO A 37 -5.90 -4.20 9.96
C PRO A 37 -6.53 -3.92 8.60
N THR A 38 -7.61 -4.65 8.31
CA THR A 38 -8.39 -4.43 7.09
C THR A 38 -9.26 -3.20 7.25
N TRP A 39 -9.35 -2.41 6.18
CA TRP A 39 -10.26 -1.26 6.13
C TRP A 39 -11.69 -1.71 6.37
N ARG A 40 -12.45 -0.86 7.07
CA ARG A 40 -13.89 -1.04 7.24
C ARG A 40 -14.57 0.32 7.19
N GLN A 41 -15.84 0.34 6.85
CA GLN A 41 -16.63 1.57 6.82
C GLN A 41 -16.80 2.09 8.25
N ARG A 42 -16.24 3.26 8.54
CA ARG A 42 -16.29 3.86 9.87
C ARG A 42 -15.88 5.34 9.80
N ASP A 43 -15.94 6.00 10.96
CA ASP A 43 -15.39 7.34 11.12
C ASP A 43 -13.87 7.27 11.30
N TYR A 44 -13.14 7.98 10.44
CA TYR A 44 -11.68 8.06 10.48
C TYR A 44 -11.16 9.44 10.91
N THR A 45 -12.05 10.33 11.39
CA THR A 45 -11.65 11.69 11.79
C THR A 45 -10.63 11.71 12.91
N ASP A 46 -10.69 10.75 13.83
CA ASP A 46 -9.77 10.65 14.96
C ASP A 46 -8.57 9.74 14.73
N VAL A 47 -8.49 9.14 13.53
CA VAL A 47 -7.39 8.26 13.19
C VAL A 47 -6.22 9.11 12.69
N PRO A 48 -4.99 8.91 13.22
CA PRO A 48 -3.84 9.71 12.80
C PRO A 48 -3.54 9.53 11.32
N ILE A 49 -3.16 10.62 10.65
CA ILE A 49 -2.69 10.59 9.26
C ILE A 49 -1.46 9.69 9.18
N GLY A 50 -1.40 8.85 8.16
CA GLY A 50 -0.32 7.88 7.98
C GLY A 50 -0.62 6.50 8.55
N THR A 51 -1.77 6.32 9.22
CA THR A 51 -2.17 5.01 9.74
C THR A 51 -2.47 4.05 8.59
N PRO A 52 -1.87 2.84 8.59
CA PRO A 52 -2.05 1.90 7.48
C PRO A 52 -3.29 1.03 7.66
N TYR A 53 -3.91 0.70 6.54
CA TYR A 53 -5.02 -0.27 6.44
C TYR A 53 -4.89 -1.07 5.15
N LYS A 54 -5.39 -2.31 5.17
CA LYS A 54 -5.42 -3.17 3.99
C LYS A 54 -6.81 -3.13 3.36
N TYR A 55 -6.84 -3.20 2.04
CA TYR A 55 -8.08 -3.39 1.28
C TYR A 55 -7.75 -4.04 -0.06
N GLY A 56 -8.44 -5.15 -0.37
CA GLY A 56 -8.27 -5.82 -1.67
C GLY A 56 -6.82 -6.19 -1.99
N ASP A 57 -6.10 -6.79 -1.05
CA ASP A 57 -4.69 -7.20 -1.16
C ASP A 57 -3.69 -6.04 -1.31
N GLN A 58 -4.15 -4.80 -1.17
CA GLN A 58 -3.29 -3.63 -1.19
C GLN A 58 -3.18 -3.02 0.19
N VAL A 59 -2.08 -2.31 0.44
CA VAL A 59 -1.86 -1.56 1.66
C VAL A 59 -1.97 -0.08 1.34
N TYR A 60 -2.71 0.65 2.20
CA TYR A 60 -2.93 2.09 2.05
C TYR A 60 -2.59 2.79 3.35
N LYS A 61 -2.23 4.07 3.26
CA LYS A 61 -2.07 4.95 4.43
C LYS A 61 -3.16 6.01 4.40
N LEU A 62 -3.70 6.35 5.57
CA LEU A 62 -4.67 7.45 5.66
C LEU A 62 -3.98 8.75 5.26
N TRP A 63 -4.56 9.43 4.27
CA TRP A 63 -4.02 10.69 3.76
C TRP A 63 -4.78 11.90 4.30
N GLN A 64 -6.10 11.79 4.43
CA GLN A 64 -6.96 12.87 4.88
C GLN A 64 -8.01 12.35 5.87
N ALA A 65 -8.16 13.03 7.00
CA ALA A 65 -9.20 12.68 7.98
C ALA A 65 -10.59 12.84 7.35
N HIS A 66 -11.46 11.88 7.62
CA HIS A 66 -12.81 11.86 7.03
C HIS A 66 -13.71 10.93 7.84
N ASP A 67 -15.02 11.11 7.67
CA ASP A 67 -16.03 10.24 8.27
C ASP A 67 -16.73 9.46 7.15
N ALA A 68 -16.48 8.16 7.09
CA ALA A 68 -17.06 7.26 6.09
C ALA A 68 -18.25 6.47 6.63
N THR A 69 -18.77 6.80 7.81
CA THR A 69 -19.84 6.06 8.47
C THR A 69 -21.04 5.84 7.54
N ASN A 70 -21.41 6.85 6.75
CA ASN A 70 -22.52 6.79 5.80
C ASN A 70 -22.07 6.78 4.34
N GLN A 71 -20.81 6.41 4.08
CA GLN A 71 -20.20 6.46 2.77
C GLN A 71 -19.61 5.09 2.39
N PRO A 72 -20.45 4.13 1.97
CA PRO A 72 -19.99 2.77 1.68
C PRO A 72 -19.02 2.71 0.48
N ASP A 73 -19.03 3.72 -0.39
CA ASP A 73 -18.20 3.76 -1.58
C ASP A 73 -16.86 4.47 -1.36
N TRP A 74 -16.57 4.94 -0.14
CA TRP A 74 -15.31 5.61 0.15
C TRP A 74 -14.21 4.61 0.54
N THR A 75 -14.14 3.53 -0.20
CA THR A 75 -13.09 2.52 -0.03
C THR A 75 -11.74 3.07 -0.51
N PRO A 76 -10.62 2.58 0.04
CA PRO A 76 -9.30 3.13 -0.31
C PRO A 76 -8.95 3.10 -1.80
N ASP A 77 -9.45 2.11 -2.53
CA ASP A 77 -9.21 1.99 -3.96
C ASP A 77 -9.98 3.03 -4.79
N LYS A 78 -11.10 3.51 -4.28
CA LYS A 78 -11.94 4.49 -4.97
C LYS A 78 -11.71 5.91 -4.45
N ALA A 79 -11.55 6.06 -3.14
CA ALA A 79 -11.40 7.37 -2.49
C ALA A 79 -9.92 7.79 -2.46
N VAL A 80 -9.33 8.00 -3.62
CA VAL A 80 -7.91 8.27 -3.79
C VAL A 80 -7.46 9.58 -3.16
N SER A 81 -8.38 10.52 -2.92
CA SER A 81 -8.07 11.76 -2.22
C SER A 81 -7.95 11.57 -0.71
N LEU A 82 -8.45 10.46 -0.18
CA LEU A 82 -8.47 10.17 1.25
C LEU A 82 -7.40 9.17 1.69
N TRP A 83 -6.93 8.35 0.76
CA TRP A 83 -6.00 7.26 1.01
C TRP A 83 -4.83 7.30 0.04
N ASP A 84 -3.66 6.90 0.52
CA ASP A 84 -2.43 6.86 -0.26
C ASP A 84 -1.99 5.41 -0.40
N ILE A 85 -1.93 4.90 -1.64
CA ILE A 85 -1.54 3.52 -1.88
C ILE A 85 -0.05 3.32 -1.64
N CYS A 86 0.31 2.18 -1.03
CA CYS A 86 1.70 1.81 -0.79
C CYS A 86 2.20 0.89 -1.91
N HIS A 87 3.45 1.09 -2.32
CA HIS A 87 4.17 0.19 -3.21
C HIS A 87 5.37 -0.39 -2.48
N THR A 88 5.94 -1.47 -3.01
CA THR A 88 7.09 -2.14 -2.40
C THR A 88 8.22 -2.29 -3.40
N THR A 89 9.45 -2.30 -2.90
CA THR A 89 10.63 -2.65 -3.70
C THR A 89 10.99 -4.13 -3.57
N ASP A 90 10.23 -4.90 -2.79
CA ASP A 90 10.49 -6.33 -2.58
C ASP A 90 9.71 -7.17 -3.62
N PRO A 91 10.41 -7.83 -4.57
CA PRO A 91 9.73 -8.65 -5.57
C PRO A 91 8.88 -9.77 -5.00
N ALA A 92 9.27 -10.31 -3.83
CA ALA A 92 8.52 -11.39 -3.19
C ALA A 92 7.14 -10.93 -2.69
N LYS A 93 6.95 -9.61 -2.53
CA LYS A 93 5.70 -9.02 -2.06
C LYS A 93 5.02 -8.17 -3.14
N ALA A 94 5.41 -8.30 -4.39
CA ALA A 94 4.85 -7.52 -5.49
C ALA A 94 3.34 -7.67 -5.56
N LYS A 95 2.65 -6.54 -5.75
CA LYS A 95 1.20 -6.47 -5.85
C LYS A 95 0.80 -6.17 -7.29
N PRO A 96 -0.43 -6.51 -7.71
CA PRO A 96 -0.90 -6.15 -9.04
C PRO A 96 -0.79 -4.64 -9.29
N TYR A 97 -0.47 -4.29 -10.54
CA TYR A 97 -0.39 -2.89 -10.94
C TYR A 97 -1.71 -2.15 -10.66
N VAL A 98 -1.58 -0.95 -10.10
CA VAL A 98 -2.71 -0.06 -9.86
C VAL A 98 -2.40 1.28 -10.52
N ALA A 99 -3.27 1.72 -11.42
CA ALA A 99 -3.08 3.00 -12.12
C ALA A 99 -3.14 4.16 -11.12
N PRO A 100 -2.10 5.01 -11.05
CA PRO A 100 -2.13 6.17 -10.17
C PRO A 100 -3.17 7.18 -10.66
N GLN A 101 -3.80 7.85 -9.69
CA GLN A 101 -4.77 8.89 -9.98
C GLN A 101 -4.26 10.18 -9.35
N GLY A 102 -3.82 11.11 -10.19
CA GLY A 102 -3.21 12.35 -9.75
C GLY A 102 -1.71 12.20 -9.52
N THR A 103 -1.20 12.89 -8.51
CA THR A 103 0.26 12.95 -8.23
C THR A 103 0.73 11.97 -7.20
N ARG A 104 -0.18 11.20 -6.58
CA ARG A 104 0.17 10.17 -5.61
C ARG A 104 -0.10 8.79 -6.19
N GLY A 105 0.56 7.79 -5.64
CA GLY A 105 0.38 6.41 -6.10
C GLY A 105 1.22 6.05 -7.32
N MET A 106 2.05 6.95 -7.82
CA MET A 106 2.97 6.64 -8.91
C MET A 106 4.06 5.67 -8.42
N TYR A 107 4.53 4.83 -9.34
CA TYR A 107 5.64 3.93 -9.03
C TYR A 107 6.95 4.69 -9.18
N GLN A 108 7.79 4.60 -8.15
CA GLN A 108 9.11 5.21 -8.17
C GLN A 108 10.14 4.16 -8.60
N ILE A 109 11.32 4.62 -9.00
CA ILE A 109 12.40 3.70 -9.39
C ILE A 109 12.64 2.67 -8.28
N GLY A 110 12.64 1.39 -8.65
CA GLY A 110 12.78 0.29 -7.69
C GLY A 110 11.47 -0.34 -7.24
N ASP A 111 10.35 0.37 -7.33
CA ASP A 111 9.04 -0.20 -6.97
C ASP A 111 8.67 -1.32 -7.93
N VAL A 112 8.02 -2.36 -7.40
CA VAL A 112 7.62 -3.53 -8.19
C VAL A 112 6.10 -3.65 -8.24
N CYS A 113 5.63 -4.28 -9.32
CA CYS A 113 4.23 -4.66 -9.47
C CYS A 113 4.15 -5.96 -10.27
N THR A 114 2.97 -6.55 -10.33
CA THR A 114 2.72 -7.70 -11.20
C THR A 114 1.74 -7.31 -12.31
N GLU A 115 1.92 -7.93 -13.46
CA GLU A 115 0.97 -7.86 -14.58
C GLU A 115 1.00 -9.21 -15.29
N GLY A 116 -0.16 -9.85 -15.39
CA GLY A 116 -0.22 -11.17 -16.03
C GLY A 116 0.61 -12.24 -15.35
N GLY A 117 0.79 -12.14 -14.02
CA GLY A 117 1.59 -13.10 -13.27
C GLY A 117 3.09 -12.88 -13.33
N ILE A 118 3.54 -11.83 -14.02
CA ILE A 118 4.96 -11.50 -14.15
C ILE A 118 5.27 -10.30 -13.26
N ILE A 119 6.43 -10.34 -12.59
CA ILE A 119 6.88 -9.26 -11.71
C ILE A 119 7.72 -8.29 -12.53
N TYR A 120 7.43 -7.00 -12.40
CA TYR A 120 8.18 -5.92 -13.06
C TYR A 120 8.68 -4.91 -12.04
N ARG A 121 9.88 -4.38 -12.28
CA ARG A 121 10.46 -3.29 -11.46
C ARG A 121 10.49 -2.00 -12.26
N SER A 122 10.02 -0.92 -11.65
CA SER A 122 10.08 0.39 -12.29
C SER A 122 11.54 0.85 -12.44
N THR A 123 11.88 1.30 -13.64
CA THR A 123 13.23 1.81 -13.97
C THR A 123 13.27 3.32 -13.97
N ILE A 124 12.13 3.97 -13.72
CA ILE A 124 12.01 5.43 -13.71
C ILE A 124 11.20 5.87 -12.48
N ASP A 125 11.39 7.12 -12.08
CA ASP A 125 10.53 7.75 -11.08
C ASP A 125 9.24 8.26 -11.73
N ASN A 126 8.21 8.43 -10.89
CA ASN A 126 6.91 8.95 -11.33
C ASN A 126 6.30 8.14 -12.49
N ASN A 127 6.46 6.83 -12.41
CA ASN A 127 5.98 5.91 -13.44
C ASN A 127 4.46 5.72 -13.28
N VAL A 128 3.71 6.16 -14.28
CA VAL A 128 2.24 6.09 -14.27
C VAL A 128 1.71 5.01 -15.22
N TRP A 129 2.57 4.40 -16.01
CA TRP A 129 2.16 3.44 -17.05
C TRP A 129 2.24 2.01 -16.53
N GLN A 130 1.33 1.16 -17.01
CA GLN A 130 1.46 -0.27 -16.74
C GLN A 130 2.58 -0.86 -17.60
N PRO A 131 3.19 -2.00 -17.18
CA PRO A 131 4.32 -2.58 -17.92
C PRO A 131 4.05 -2.84 -19.40
N SER A 132 2.86 -3.33 -19.75
CA SER A 132 2.53 -3.61 -21.15
C SER A 132 2.35 -2.33 -21.97
N ALA A 133 1.98 -1.22 -21.34
CA ALA A 133 1.77 0.06 -22.04
C ALA A 133 3.08 0.83 -22.25
N TYR A 134 4.07 0.65 -21.36
CA TYR A 134 5.34 1.36 -21.44
C TYR A 134 6.49 0.46 -20.99
N PRO A 135 6.89 -0.51 -21.81
CA PRO A 135 7.95 -1.46 -21.43
C PRO A 135 9.29 -0.81 -21.08
N GLN A 136 9.57 0.38 -21.64
CA GLN A 136 10.81 1.10 -21.35
C GLN A 136 10.92 1.55 -19.89
N GLY A 137 9.80 1.71 -19.21
CA GLY A 137 9.77 2.14 -17.81
C GLY A 137 9.81 0.97 -16.83
N TRP A 138 9.89 -0.26 -17.31
CA TRP A 138 9.81 -1.45 -16.48
C TRP A 138 10.86 -2.48 -16.87
N LYS A 139 11.35 -3.21 -15.87
CA LYS A 139 12.25 -4.36 -16.08
C LYS A 139 11.54 -5.60 -15.56
N GLU A 140 11.39 -6.60 -16.42
CA GLU A 140 10.86 -7.89 -15.99
C GLU A 140 11.84 -8.54 -15.01
N MET A 141 11.30 -8.99 -13.87
CA MET A 141 12.10 -9.65 -12.83
C MET A 141 11.98 -11.16 -13.05
N THR A 142 13.10 -11.81 -13.30
CA THR A 142 13.18 -13.27 -13.41
C THR A 142 13.73 -13.83 -12.10
N ASP A 143 13.72 -15.15 -11.96
CA ASP A 143 14.29 -15.80 -10.77
C ASP A 143 15.74 -15.39 -10.52
N GLU A 144 16.47 -15.06 -11.58
CA GLU A 144 17.87 -14.63 -11.48
C GLU A 144 18.00 -13.22 -10.91
N ASN A 145 16.95 -12.39 -11.01
CA ASN A 145 16.95 -11.00 -10.60
C ASN A 145 16.25 -10.76 -9.25
N ILE A 146 15.63 -11.78 -8.71
CA ILE A 146 14.85 -11.66 -7.46
C ILE A 146 15.69 -11.99 -6.21
#